data_83b88357fac5b05b183b9c52a153e8f9
#
_entry.id   83b88357fac5b05b183b9c52a153e8f9
#
_cell.length_a   1.000
_cell.length_b   1.000
_cell.length_c   1.000
_cell.angle_alpha   90.00
_cell.angle_beta   90.00
_cell.angle_gamma   90.00
#
_symmetry.space_group_name_H-M   'P 1'
#
loop_
_entity.id
_entity.type
_entity.pdbx_description
1 polymer ?
#
loop_
_entity_poly.entity_id
_entity_poly.type
_entity_poly.pdbx_seq_one_letter_code
_entity_poly.pdbx_strand_id
1 'polypeptide(L)'
;MTLSIDRDTVRWSAPAGSRAGRPLLVLLHGYGSNENDLFGLAPHLPADAVVASLRAPGTNRVGYEWFPLDGELAGPLGHRQTPTTDRLREDGTNTAALAVLDWLDSLDEAPSAVGLLGFSQGGAVAVQAMRQRPEAVDHVVLLSGFVAPGDLPGDAVLAERRPPVLYSRGAADPVIASFLVDRTDAWLPRHSELTASVHPGLGHGVSADTVAEVHAFLQAQYA
;
A
#
# COMPACT_ATOMS: atom_id res chain seq x y z
N MET A 1 6.92 -6.04 -20.64
CA MET A 1 8.08 -6.20 -19.72
C MET A 1 7.51 -6.50 -18.36
N THR A 2 8.01 -7.52 -17.68
CA THR A 2 7.62 -7.81 -16.31
C THR A 2 8.33 -6.79 -15.40
N LEU A 3 7.60 -6.07 -14.56
CA LEU A 3 8.18 -5.22 -13.53
C LEU A 3 8.83 -6.10 -12.47
N SER A 4 9.97 -5.69 -11.92
CA SER A 4 10.62 -6.37 -10.82
C SER A 4 11.15 -5.37 -9.80
N ILE A 5 11.11 -5.75 -8.53
CA ILE A 5 11.71 -4.98 -7.43
C ILE A 5 13.21 -5.23 -7.42
N ASP A 6 13.99 -4.15 -7.44
CA ASP A 6 15.44 -4.21 -7.26
C ASP A 6 15.79 -4.50 -5.79
N ARG A 7 16.26 -5.71 -5.51
CA ARG A 7 16.57 -6.19 -4.14
C ARG A 7 17.65 -5.36 -3.46
N ASP A 8 18.57 -4.77 -4.22
CA ASP A 8 19.69 -3.98 -3.69
C ASP A 8 19.25 -2.61 -3.18
N THR A 9 18.07 -2.14 -3.61
CA THR A 9 17.51 -0.85 -3.16
C THR A 9 16.59 -0.97 -1.94
N VAL A 10 16.25 -2.18 -1.53
CA VAL A 10 15.33 -2.40 -0.39
C VAL A 10 15.97 -1.94 0.92
N ARG A 11 15.25 -1.09 1.66
CA ARG A 11 15.68 -0.68 3.01
C ARG A 11 15.11 -1.63 4.04
N TRP A 12 16.01 -2.19 4.87
CA TRP A 12 15.65 -3.14 5.90
C TRP A 12 15.90 -2.57 7.30
N SER A 13 14.98 -2.79 8.24
CA SER A 13 15.17 -2.45 9.66
C SER A 13 16.02 -3.47 10.42
N ALA A 14 16.24 -4.65 9.85
CA ALA A 14 17.01 -5.75 10.45
C ALA A 14 18.02 -6.31 9.46
N PRO A 15 19.22 -6.75 9.92
CA PRO A 15 20.22 -7.35 9.05
C PRO A 15 19.77 -8.71 8.52
N ALA A 16 20.35 -9.13 7.39
CA ALA A 16 20.20 -10.50 6.88
C ALA A 16 20.61 -11.53 7.93
N GLY A 17 19.94 -12.67 7.95
CA GLY A 17 20.16 -13.73 8.95
C GLY A 17 19.42 -13.52 10.28
N SER A 18 18.68 -12.41 10.46
CA SER A 18 17.90 -12.14 11.67
C SER A 18 16.41 -11.88 11.39
N ARG A 19 15.94 -12.16 10.19
CA ARG A 19 14.58 -11.85 9.72
C ARG A 19 13.64 -13.06 9.75
N ALA A 20 14.21 -14.27 9.62
CA ALA A 20 13.43 -15.50 9.56
C ALA A 20 12.51 -15.68 10.76
N GLY A 21 11.26 -16.08 10.51
CA GLY A 21 10.26 -16.34 11.54
C GLY A 21 9.72 -15.11 12.26
N ARG A 22 10.14 -13.90 11.88
CA ARG A 22 9.58 -12.64 12.39
C ARG A 22 8.48 -12.13 11.46
N PRO A 23 7.49 -11.38 11.97
CA PRO A 23 6.55 -10.68 11.10
C PRO A 23 7.28 -9.70 10.18
N LEU A 24 6.86 -9.62 8.93
CA LEU A 24 7.38 -8.70 7.91
C LEU A 24 6.35 -7.64 7.60
N LEU A 25 6.71 -6.36 7.72
CA LEU A 25 5.93 -5.23 7.23
C LEU A 25 6.62 -4.62 6.02
N VAL A 26 5.97 -4.67 4.87
CA VAL A 26 6.46 -4.09 3.62
C VAL A 26 5.88 -2.71 3.42
N LEU A 27 6.73 -1.70 3.22
CA LEU A 27 6.34 -0.31 3.00
C LEU A 27 6.38 0.02 1.51
N LEU A 28 5.28 0.60 0.99
CA LEU A 28 5.10 0.97 -0.41
C LEU A 28 4.81 2.48 -0.50
N HIS A 29 5.78 3.25 -0.98
CA HIS A 29 5.73 4.72 -1.03
C HIS A 29 4.72 5.26 -2.05
N GLY A 30 4.39 6.55 -1.96
CA GLY A 30 3.54 7.25 -2.90
C GLY A 30 4.24 7.58 -4.23
N TYR A 31 3.46 8.04 -5.21
CA TYR A 31 3.96 8.50 -6.51
C TYR A 31 5.03 9.60 -6.36
N GLY A 32 6.12 9.47 -7.10
CA GLY A 32 7.21 10.45 -7.10
C GLY A 32 8.13 10.40 -5.89
N SER A 33 7.95 9.43 -4.98
CA SER A 33 8.77 9.23 -3.79
C SER A 33 9.80 8.11 -3.98
N ASN A 34 10.30 7.51 -2.89
CA ASN A 34 11.28 6.44 -2.89
C ASN A 34 11.23 5.63 -1.59
N GLU A 35 12.08 4.61 -1.48
CA GLU A 35 12.16 3.69 -0.35
C GLU A 35 12.56 4.33 0.99
N ASN A 36 13.08 5.56 1.00
CA ASN A 36 13.48 6.22 2.24
C ASN A 36 12.33 6.95 2.93
N ASP A 37 11.28 7.30 2.18
CA ASP A 37 10.17 8.12 2.64
C ASP A 37 9.44 7.45 3.82
N LEU A 38 8.69 6.39 3.56
CA LEU A 38 7.96 5.66 4.61
C LEU A 38 8.90 4.92 5.59
N PHE A 39 10.15 4.65 5.19
CA PHE A 39 11.12 4.04 6.10
C PHE A 39 11.41 4.91 7.32
N GLY A 40 11.20 6.22 7.22
CA GLY A 40 11.24 7.14 8.37
C GLY A 40 10.22 6.80 9.47
N LEU A 41 9.18 6.04 9.19
CA LEU A 41 8.21 5.56 10.17
C LEU A 41 8.71 4.36 11.00
N ALA A 42 9.74 3.64 10.54
CA ALA A 42 10.20 2.41 11.19
C ALA A 42 10.45 2.53 12.71
N PRO A 43 11.01 3.65 13.25
CA PRO A 43 11.16 3.82 14.69
C PRO A 43 9.84 3.93 15.48
N HIS A 44 8.73 4.19 14.78
CA HIS A 44 7.39 4.36 15.36
C HIS A 44 6.51 3.12 15.20
N LEU A 45 7.03 2.08 14.54
CA LEU A 45 6.31 0.81 14.31
C LEU A 45 6.67 -0.21 15.38
N PRO A 46 5.87 -1.28 15.57
CA PRO A 46 6.17 -2.32 16.55
C PRO A 46 7.54 -2.96 16.31
N ALA A 47 8.37 -3.08 17.36
CA ALA A 47 9.75 -3.54 17.28
C ALA A 47 9.88 -5.03 16.89
N ASP A 48 8.82 -5.81 17.07
CA ASP A 48 8.79 -7.24 16.74
C ASP A 48 8.77 -7.47 15.22
N ALA A 49 8.22 -6.52 14.46
CA ALA A 49 8.19 -6.60 13.01
C ALA A 49 9.56 -6.24 12.38
N VAL A 50 9.92 -6.98 11.34
CA VAL A 50 10.95 -6.55 10.39
C VAL A 50 10.29 -5.64 9.37
N VAL A 51 10.86 -4.45 9.15
CA VAL A 51 10.37 -3.52 8.13
C VAL A 51 11.23 -3.63 6.88
N ALA A 52 10.59 -3.78 5.72
CA ALA A 52 11.21 -3.70 4.40
C ALA A 52 10.54 -2.59 3.59
N SER A 53 11.28 -1.56 3.21
CA SER A 53 10.75 -0.49 2.37
C SER A 53 11.23 -0.64 0.94
N LEU A 54 10.29 -0.81 0.02
CA LEU A 54 10.57 -1.08 -1.39
C LEU A 54 10.63 0.21 -2.19
N ARG A 55 11.52 0.23 -3.19
CA ARG A 55 11.51 1.23 -4.26
C ARG A 55 10.64 0.73 -5.39
N ALA A 56 9.70 1.56 -5.84
CA ALA A 56 8.90 1.28 -7.02
C ALA A 56 9.77 1.14 -8.27
N PRO A 57 9.47 0.21 -9.20
CA PRO A 57 10.34 -0.11 -10.32
C PRO A 57 10.32 0.93 -11.46
N GLY A 58 9.28 1.74 -11.55
CA GLY A 58 9.16 2.81 -12.54
C GLY A 58 9.82 4.11 -12.07
N THR A 59 10.20 4.98 -13.01
CA THR A 59 10.73 6.31 -12.73
C THR A 59 9.90 7.40 -13.37
N ASN A 60 9.76 8.52 -12.71
CA ASN A 60 9.13 9.73 -13.24
C ASN A 60 10.03 10.97 -13.03
N ARG A 61 9.51 12.16 -13.27
CA ARG A 61 10.30 13.41 -13.19
C ARG A 61 10.76 13.78 -11.78
N VAL A 62 10.11 13.23 -10.73
CA VAL A 62 10.34 13.63 -9.34
C VAL A 62 10.87 12.49 -8.45
N GLY A 63 10.77 11.24 -8.92
CA GLY A 63 11.22 10.06 -8.17
C GLY A 63 10.78 8.77 -8.85
N TYR A 64 10.15 7.89 -8.07
CA TYR A 64 9.73 6.56 -8.53
C TYR A 64 8.21 6.41 -8.51
N GLU A 65 7.71 5.47 -9.32
CA GLU A 65 6.27 5.20 -9.45
C GLU A 65 6.01 3.70 -9.60
N TRP A 66 4.91 3.24 -9.05
CA TRP A 66 4.47 1.84 -9.16
C TRP A 66 3.86 1.56 -10.53
N PHE A 67 3.12 2.53 -11.04
CA PHE A 67 2.54 2.51 -12.38
C PHE A 67 2.42 3.93 -12.91
N PRO A 68 2.49 4.12 -14.23
CA PRO A 68 2.35 5.44 -14.83
C PRO A 68 0.99 6.06 -14.48
N LEU A 69 1.03 7.30 -14.04
CA LEU A 69 -0.13 8.18 -14.03
C LEU A 69 -0.09 8.94 -15.35
N ASP A 70 -1.02 8.64 -16.26
CA ASP A 70 -1.10 9.37 -17.54
C ASP A 70 -1.18 10.87 -17.28
N GLY A 71 -0.46 11.69 -18.07
CA GLY A 71 -0.07 13.07 -17.83
C GLY A 71 -1.13 14.10 -17.38
N GLU A 72 -2.39 13.71 -17.23
CA GLU A 72 -3.47 14.53 -16.70
C GLU A 72 -3.62 14.45 -15.16
N LEU A 73 -3.04 13.42 -14.52
CA LEU A 73 -2.91 13.35 -13.04
C LEU A 73 -1.58 13.94 -12.56
N ALA A 74 -0.63 14.18 -13.46
CA ALA A 74 0.71 14.71 -13.18
C ALA A 74 0.80 16.25 -13.22
N GLY A 75 -0.30 16.98 -13.33
CA GLY A 75 -0.30 18.45 -13.30
C GLY A 75 0.02 18.98 -11.91
N PRO A 76 0.78 20.10 -11.79
CA PRO A 76 0.92 20.77 -10.52
C PRO A 76 -0.46 21.32 -10.13
N LEU A 77 -1.14 20.67 -9.19
CA LEU A 77 -2.49 21.01 -8.73
C LEU A 77 -3.59 20.67 -9.75
N GLY A 78 -3.77 19.40 -10.02
CA GLY A 78 -5.04 18.75 -10.34
C GLY A 78 -6.18 19.57 -10.95
N HIS A 79 -5.96 20.33 -12.01
CA HIS A 79 -7.07 20.99 -12.68
C HIS A 79 -7.58 20.17 -13.86
N ARG A 80 -8.75 19.57 -13.60
CA ARG A 80 -9.77 19.21 -14.57
C ARG A 80 -9.38 18.19 -15.63
N GLN A 81 -9.50 16.93 -15.27
CA GLN A 81 -10.36 16.04 -16.08
C GLN A 81 -10.70 14.86 -15.16
N THR A 82 -11.95 14.46 -15.15
CA THR A 82 -12.41 13.25 -14.49
C THR A 82 -11.57 12.10 -15.01
N PRO A 83 -10.75 11.43 -14.17
CA PRO A 83 -10.07 10.23 -14.62
C PRO A 83 -11.17 9.26 -15.04
N THR A 84 -11.25 8.97 -16.32
CA THR A 84 -12.05 7.84 -16.77
C THR A 84 -11.41 6.60 -16.15
N THR A 85 -12.22 5.68 -15.64
CA THR A 85 -11.81 4.39 -15.07
C THR A 85 -10.82 3.63 -15.96
N ASP A 86 -10.81 3.89 -17.25
CA ASP A 86 -9.88 3.33 -18.26
C ASP A 86 -8.43 3.83 -18.13
N ARG A 87 -8.18 4.91 -17.38
CA ARG A 87 -6.86 5.54 -17.24
C ARG A 87 -6.10 5.17 -15.98
N LEU A 88 -6.80 4.76 -14.93
CA LEU A 88 -6.22 3.95 -13.86
C LEU A 88 -6.17 2.53 -14.40
N ARG A 89 -5.24 2.28 -15.33
CA ARG A 89 -5.18 0.98 -15.98
C ARG A 89 -5.07 -0.08 -14.93
N GLU A 90 -6.11 -0.88 -14.83
CA GLU A 90 -6.17 -2.15 -14.09
C GLU A 90 -4.86 -2.94 -14.26
N ASP A 91 -4.33 -2.96 -15.47
CA ASP A 91 -3.05 -3.57 -15.83
C ASP A 91 -1.84 -2.98 -15.07
N GLY A 92 -1.77 -1.66 -14.84
CA GLY A 92 -0.62 -1.04 -14.16
C GLY A 92 -0.58 -1.39 -12.68
N THR A 93 -1.72 -1.26 -12.00
CA THR A 93 -1.82 -1.64 -10.58
C THR A 93 -1.63 -3.14 -10.38
N ASN A 94 -2.20 -3.97 -11.29
CA ASN A 94 -2.01 -5.42 -11.29
C ASN A 94 -0.53 -5.80 -11.46
N THR A 95 0.16 -5.21 -12.43
CA THR A 95 1.56 -5.51 -12.71
C THR A 95 2.47 -5.10 -11.54
N ALA A 96 2.20 -3.95 -10.91
CA ALA A 96 2.94 -3.51 -9.74
C ALA A 96 2.71 -4.43 -8.53
N ALA A 97 1.45 -4.84 -8.31
CA ALA A 97 1.11 -5.77 -7.24
C ALA A 97 1.80 -7.14 -7.42
N LEU A 98 1.83 -7.67 -8.64
CA LEU A 98 2.54 -8.90 -8.96
C LEU A 98 4.04 -8.77 -8.71
N ALA A 99 4.65 -7.62 -9.06
CA ALA A 99 6.08 -7.39 -8.78
C ALA A 99 6.39 -7.42 -7.26
N VAL A 100 5.48 -6.90 -6.41
CA VAL A 100 5.62 -6.99 -4.95
C VAL A 100 5.48 -8.44 -4.48
N LEU A 101 4.50 -9.18 -5.01
CA LEU A 101 4.27 -10.59 -4.68
C LEU A 101 5.44 -11.49 -5.11
N ASP A 102 5.97 -11.27 -6.32
CA ASP A 102 7.15 -11.99 -6.82
C ASP A 102 8.40 -11.70 -5.96
N TRP A 103 8.53 -10.45 -5.49
CA TRP A 103 9.58 -10.09 -4.55
C TRP A 103 9.41 -10.82 -3.21
N LEU A 104 8.20 -10.92 -2.66
CA LEU A 104 7.92 -11.69 -1.45
C LEU A 104 8.30 -13.17 -1.63
N ASP A 105 7.95 -13.78 -2.77
CA ASP A 105 8.32 -15.17 -3.09
C ASP A 105 9.83 -15.38 -3.22
N SER A 106 10.58 -14.33 -3.53
CA SER A 106 12.03 -14.37 -3.69
C SER A 106 12.82 -14.24 -2.38
N LEU A 107 12.13 -14.12 -1.22
CA LEU A 107 12.80 -13.97 0.08
C LEU A 107 13.47 -15.27 0.50
N ASP A 108 14.75 -15.18 0.90
CA ASP A 108 15.51 -16.31 1.41
C ASP A 108 15.13 -16.68 2.86
N GLU A 109 14.59 -15.71 3.61
CA GLU A 109 14.18 -15.83 4.99
C GLU A 109 12.65 -15.69 5.09
N ALA A 110 11.95 -16.80 5.34
CA ALA A 110 10.49 -16.82 5.43
C ALA A 110 9.99 -16.04 6.66
N PRO A 111 9.10 -15.04 6.51
CA PRO A 111 8.45 -14.36 7.62
C PRO A 111 7.38 -15.26 8.28
N SER A 112 7.01 -14.95 9.52
CA SER A 112 5.89 -15.61 10.20
C SER A 112 4.52 -15.05 9.79
N ALA A 113 4.48 -13.79 9.35
CA ALA A 113 3.30 -13.10 8.81
C ALA A 113 3.75 -11.97 7.88
N VAL A 114 2.93 -11.60 6.91
CA VAL A 114 3.20 -10.53 5.94
C VAL A 114 2.13 -9.44 6.03
N GLY A 115 2.54 -8.25 6.44
CA GLY A 115 1.74 -7.04 6.35
C GLY A 115 2.23 -6.11 5.24
N LEU A 116 1.31 -5.41 4.58
CA LEU A 116 1.63 -4.36 3.63
C LEU A 116 1.14 -3.00 4.16
N LEU A 117 2.00 -1.99 4.16
CA LEU A 117 1.63 -0.62 4.46
C LEU A 117 1.93 0.23 3.23
N GLY A 118 0.92 0.88 2.68
CA GLY A 118 1.10 1.72 1.51
C GLY A 118 0.46 3.09 1.67
N PHE A 119 1.16 4.10 1.14
CA PHE A 119 0.65 5.47 1.04
C PHE A 119 0.27 5.78 -0.42
N SER A 120 -0.92 6.37 -0.61
CA SER A 120 -1.38 6.86 -1.92
C SER A 120 -1.31 5.75 -3.00
N GLN A 121 -0.50 5.91 -4.04
CA GLN A 121 -0.28 4.90 -5.08
C GLN A 121 0.22 3.57 -4.51
N GLY A 122 1.15 3.60 -3.54
CA GLY A 122 1.61 2.40 -2.85
C GLY A 122 0.51 1.72 -2.04
N GLY A 123 -0.46 2.49 -1.52
CA GLY A 123 -1.64 1.96 -0.85
C GLY A 123 -2.55 1.18 -1.81
N ALA A 124 -2.74 1.70 -3.02
CA ALA A 124 -3.48 0.99 -4.06
C ALA A 124 -2.79 -0.33 -4.44
N VAL A 125 -1.46 -0.34 -4.55
CA VAL A 125 -0.67 -1.56 -4.81
C VAL A 125 -0.76 -2.56 -3.66
N ALA A 126 -0.73 -2.11 -2.40
CA ALA A 126 -0.87 -2.98 -1.23
C ALA A 126 -2.20 -3.74 -1.24
N VAL A 127 -3.32 -3.02 -1.43
CA VAL A 127 -4.64 -3.65 -1.53
C VAL A 127 -4.73 -4.56 -2.75
N GLN A 128 -4.15 -4.15 -3.89
CA GLN A 128 -4.18 -4.96 -5.11
C GLN A 128 -3.37 -6.25 -4.96
N ALA A 129 -2.24 -6.24 -4.24
CA ALA A 129 -1.47 -7.45 -3.93
C ALA A 129 -2.29 -8.44 -3.07
N MET A 130 -2.99 -7.93 -2.05
CA MET A 130 -3.92 -8.73 -1.25
C MET A 130 -5.07 -9.30 -2.09
N ARG A 131 -5.61 -8.54 -3.06
CA ARG A 131 -6.66 -9.00 -3.99
C ARG A 131 -6.17 -10.05 -4.99
N GLN A 132 -4.89 -9.95 -5.43
CA GLN A 132 -4.28 -10.93 -6.35
C GLN A 132 -3.98 -12.27 -5.67
N ARG A 133 -3.45 -12.22 -4.44
CA ARG A 133 -3.14 -13.41 -3.62
C ARG A 133 -3.57 -13.20 -2.17
N PRO A 134 -4.85 -13.46 -1.86
CA PRO A 134 -5.39 -13.26 -0.52
C PRO A 134 -4.62 -13.95 0.60
N GLU A 135 -4.07 -15.14 0.33
CA GLU A 135 -3.32 -15.95 1.32
C GLU A 135 -1.89 -15.47 1.56
N ALA A 136 -1.33 -14.64 0.68
CA ALA A 136 0.04 -14.16 0.80
C ALA A 136 0.16 -12.90 1.67
N VAL A 137 -0.96 -12.26 2.05
CA VAL A 137 -1.00 -11.01 2.80
C VAL A 137 -1.94 -11.16 3.98
N ASP A 138 -1.42 -11.02 5.20
CA ASP A 138 -2.19 -11.21 6.42
C ASP A 138 -2.98 -9.96 6.80
N HIS A 139 -2.44 -8.76 6.60
CA HIS A 139 -3.12 -7.50 6.88
C HIS A 139 -2.59 -6.35 6.00
N VAL A 140 -3.39 -5.30 5.87
CA VAL A 140 -3.03 -4.11 5.09
C VAL A 140 -3.27 -2.83 5.89
N VAL A 141 -2.31 -1.90 5.80
CA VAL A 141 -2.46 -0.50 6.21
C VAL A 141 -2.54 0.36 4.96
N LEU A 142 -3.72 0.93 4.70
CA LEU A 142 -4.03 1.77 3.54
C LEU A 142 -4.07 3.24 3.97
N LEU A 143 -3.02 4.01 3.66
CA LEU A 143 -2.91 5.43 3.99
C LEU A 143 -3.20 6.29 2.77
N SER A 144 -4.27 7.07 2.78
CA SER A 144 -4.69 7.96 1.68
C SER A 144 -4.61 7.28 0.30
N GLY A 145 -4.88 5.96 0.26
CA GLY A 145 -4.89 5.16 -0.96
C GLY A 145 -6.31 4.79 -1.39
N PHE A 146 -6.44 3.84 -2.30
CA PHE A 146 -7.73 3.44 -2.86
C PHE A 146 -7.75 1.98 -3.33
N VAL A 147 -8.94 1.43 -3.49
CA VAL A 147 -9.19 0.15 -4.16
C VAL A 147 -9.28 0.39 -5.66
N ALA A 148 -8.37 -0.22 -6.43
CA ALA A 148 -8.36 -0.10 -7.88
C ALA A 148 -9.68 -0.64 -8.51
N PRO A 149 -10.16 -0.03 -9.61
CA PRO A 149 -11.34 -0.52 -10.33
C PRO A 149 -11.17 -1.95 -10.86
N GLY A 150 -12.27 -2.57 -11.24
CA GLY A 150 -12.33 -3.95 -11.71
C GLY A 150 -12.57 -4.96 -10.57
N ASP A 151 -12.93 -6.18 -10.94
CA ASP A 151 -13.15 -7.30 -10.03
C ASP A 151 -12.04 -8.33 -10.25
N LEU A 152 -11.58 -8.94 -9.16
CA LEU A 152 -10.56 -9.98 -9.20
C LEU A 152 -11.09 -11.29 -8.58
N PRO A 153 -10.59 -12.44 -9.02
CA PRO A 153 -11.00 -13.73 -8.43
C PRO A 153 -10.77 -13.80 -6.90
N GLY A 154 -9.73 -13.13 -6.40
CA GLY A 154 -9.43 -13.07 -4.96
C GLY A 154 -10.44 -12.28 -4.14
N ASP A 155 -11.26 -11.42 -4.76
CA ASP A 155 -12.29 -10.65 -4.04
C ASP A 155 -13.29 -11.56 -3.33
N ALA A 156 -13.67 -12.68 -3.95
CA ALA A 156 -14.56 -13.67 -3.33
C ALA A 156 -13.91 -14.35 -2.10
N VAL A 157 -12.62 -14.66 -2.19
CA VAL A 157 -11.86 -15.22 -1.06
C VAL A 157 -11.75 -14.20 0.08
N LEU A 158 -11.49 -12.93 -0.25
CA LEU A 158 -11.40 -11.85 0.75
C LEU A 158 -12.75 -11.61 1.43
N ALA A 159 -13.87 -11.72 0.72
CA ALA A 159 -15.19 -11.56 1.32
C ALA A 159 -15.48 -12.63 2.40
N GLU A 160 -14.91 -13.83 2.26
CA GLU A 160 -14.98 -14.90 3.25
C GLU A 160 -13.93 -14.78 4.36
N ARG A 161 -12.64 -14.56 3.97
CA ARG A 161 -11.50 -14.51 4.88
C ARG A 161 -11.49 -13.27 5.76
N ARG A 162 -11.88 -12.12 5.21
CA ARG A 162 -11.95 -10.82 5.87
C ARG A 162 -10.67 -10.45 6.66
N PRO A 163 -9.50 -10.34 5.98
CA PRO A 163 -8.26 -9.98 6.67
C PRO A 163 -8.36 -8.58 7.31
N PRO A 164 -7.63 -8.31 8.41
CA PRO A 164 -7.59 -6.98 9.03
C PRO A 164 -7.06 -5.91 8.06
N VAL A 165 -7.77 -4.79 7.96
CA VAL A 165 -7.35 -3.62 7.18
C VAL A 165 -7.54 -2.36 7.99
N LEU A 166 -6.48 -1.55 8.12
CA LEU A 166 -6.59 -0.16 8.56
C LEU A 166 -6.68 0.74 7.32
N TYR A 167 -7.74 1.53 7.23
CA TYR A 167 -7.89 2.57 6.22
C TYR A 167 -7.93 3.95 6.88
N SER A 168 -6.88 4.76 6.69
CA SER A 168 -6.76 6.10 7.26
C SER A 168 -6.54 7.12 6.15
N ARG A 169 -7.34 8.21 6.16
CA ARG A 169 -7.28 9.26 5.14
C ARG A 169 -7.66 10.63 5.68
N GLY A 170 -7.23 11.67 4.99
CA GLY A 170 -7.70 13.04 5.23
C GLY A 170 -9.10 13.29 4.64
N ALA A 171 -9.94 14.04 5.37
CA ALA A 171 -11.24 14.49 4.86
C ALA A 171 -11.09 15.57 3.78
N ALA A 172 -9.99 16.33 3.81
CA ALA A 172 -9.70 17.41 2.87
C ALA A 172 -8.66 17.00 1.79
N ASP A 173 -8.53 15.70 1.51
CA ASP A 173 -7.60 15.19 0.49
C ASP A 173 -8.04 15.63 -0.92
N PRO A 174 -7.25 16.46 -1.62
CA PRO A 174 -7.57 16.94 -2.96
C PRO A 174 -7.01 16.04 -4.07
N VAL A 175 -6.24 15.01 -3.72
CA VAL A 175 -5.47 14.19 -4.68
C VAL A 175 -6.24 12.95 -5.10
N ILE A 176 -6.82 12.22 -4.13
CA ILE A 176 -7.60 11.02 -4.44
C ILE A 176 -8.99 11.43 -4.93
N ALA A 177 -9.32 11.04 -6.15
CA ALA A 177 -10.61 11.36 -6.74
C ALA A 177 -11.77 10.75 -5.93
N SER A 178 -12.87 11.52 -5.75
CA SER A 178 -13.98 11.13 -4.92
C SER A 178 -14.58 9.76 -5.28
N PHE A 179 -14.68 9.43 -6.56
CA PHE A 179 -15.19 8.12 -6.98
C PHE A 179 -14.32 6.95 -6.52
N LEU A 180 -13.00 7.15 -6.35
CA LEU A 180 -12.10 6.14 -5.79
C LEU A 180 -12.27 6.03 -4.28
N VAL A 181 -12.51 7.15 -3.60
CA VAL A 181 -12.86 7.16 -2.17
C VAL A 181 -14.17 6.40 -1.97
N ASP A 182 -15.23 6.75 -2.72
CA ASP A 182 -16.55 6.10 -2.64
C ASP A 182 -16.46 4.59 -2.91
N ARG A 183 -15.65 4.20 -3.91
CA ARG A 183 -15.39 2.78 -4.21
C ARG A 183 -14.69 2.09 -3.04
N THR A 184 -13.67 2.71 -2.46
CA THR A 184 -12.91 2.16 -1.34
C THR A 184 -13.78 1.99 -0.10
N ASP A 185 -14.55 3.03 0.24
CA ASP A 185 -15.51 3.03 1.36
C ASP A 185 -16.61 1.96 1.18
N ALA A 186 -16.98 1.64 -0.06
CA ALA A 186 -17.97 0.60 -0.36
C ALA A 186 -17.37 -0.81 -0.41
N TRP A 187 -16.11 -0.97 -0.83
CA TRP A 187 -15.48 -2.27 -1.05
C TRP A 187 -14.90 -2.85 0.25
N LEU A 188 -14.11 -2.07 1.01
CA LEU A 188 -13.38 -2.55 2.19
C LEU A 188 -14.28 -3.21 3.24
N PRO A 189 -15.46 -2.64 3.63
CA PRO A 189 -16.31 -3.27 4.65
C PRO A 189 -16.83 -4.65 4.28
N ARG A 190 -16.85 -4.99 2.99
CA ARG A 190 -17.33 -6.29 2.49
C ARG A 190 -16.22 -7.33 2.39
N HIS A 191 -14.95 -6.91 2.34
CA HIS A 191 -13.81 -7.78 2.03
C HIS A 191 -12.73 -7.78 3.11
N SER A 192 -12.95 -7.10 4.24
CA SER A 192 -11.98 -7.01 5.33
C SER A 192 -12.64 -6.85 6.69
N GLU A 193 -11.91 -7.16 7.75
CA GLU A 193 -12.17 -6.61 9.08
C GLU A 193 -11.58 -5.20 9.12
N LEU A 194 -12.46 -4.22 8.85
CA LEU A 194 -12.07 -2.86 8.60
C LEU A 194 -11.98 -2.02 9.88
N THR A 195 -10.82 -1.41 10.12
CA THR A 195 -10.65 -0.24 10.98
C THR A 195 -10.51 0.99 10.08
N ALA A 196 -11.38 1.99 10.21
CA ALA A 196 -11.35 3.17 9.34
C ALA A 196 -11.28 4.46 10.16
N SER A 197 -10.43 5.39 9.72
CA SER A 197 -10.27 6.73 10.28
C SER A 197 -10.28 7.79 9.18
N VAL A 198 -11.06 8.86 9.41
CA VAL A 198 -11.12 10.03 8.54
C VAL A 198 -10.75 11.25 9.35
N HIS A 199 -9.62 11.89 9.03
CA HIS A 199 -9.08 13.01 9.79
C HIS A 199 -9.60 14.35 9.24
N PRO A 200 -10.43 15.09 10.00
CA PRO A 200 -10.90 16.42 9.60
C PRO A 200 -9.72 17.36 9.37
N GLY A 201 -9.74 18.10 8.24
CA GLY A 201 -8.70 19.08 7.91
C GLY A 201 -7.37 18.51 7.40
N LEU A 202 -7.12 17.21 7.50
CA LEU A 202 -5.96 16.58 6.88
C LEU A 202 -6.17 16.49 5.36
N GLY A 203 -5.17 16.93 4.59
CA GLY A 203 -5.10 16.76 3.15
C GLY A 203 -4.53 15.39 2.76
N HIS A 204 -3.79 15.35 1.64
CA HIS A 204 -3.10 14.15 1.18
C HIS A 204 -1.79 13.95 1.93
N GLY A 205 -1.84 13.27 3.08
CA GLY A 205 -0.67 13.12 3.95
C GLY A 205 -0.92 12.20 5.14
N VAL A 206 0.09 12.10 5.99
CA VAL A 206 0.11 11.31 7.23
C VAL A 206 0.35 12.25 8.40
N SER A 207 -0.52 12.21 9.42
CA SER A 207 -0.38 13.01 10.65
C SER A 207 0.23 12.17 11.79
N ALA A 208 0.57 12.83 12.90
CA ALA A 208 0.98 12.13 14.12
C ALA A 208 -0.12 11.17 14.63
N ASP A 209 -1.39 11.58 14.54
CA ASP A 209 -2.52 10.74 14.94
C ASP A 209 -2.62 9.51 14.03
N THR A 210 -2.42 9.67 12.71
CA THR A 210 -2.34 8.56 11.75
C THR A 210 -1.24 7.58 12.14
N VAL A 211 -0.04 8.07 12.53
CA VAL A 211 1.07 7.20 12.95
C VAL A 211 0.72 6.42 14.22
N ALA A 212 0.05 7.06 15.19
CA ALA A 212 -0.40 6.41 16.42
C ALA A 212 -1.43 5.30 16.13
N GLU A 213 -2.37 5.54 15.22
CA GLU A 213 -3.35 4.54 14.77
C GLU A 213 -2.67 3.34 14.09
N VAL A 214 -1.71 3.61 13.19
CA VAL A 214 -0.90 2.57 12.53
C VAL A 214 -0.17 1.73 13.56
N HIS A 215 0.49 2.36 14.56
CA HIS A 215 1.18 1.63 15.62
C HIS A 215 0.22 0.72 16.39
N ALA A 216 -0.91 1.25 16.84
CA ALA A 216 -1.90 0.49 17.63
C ALA A 216 -2.49 -0.68 16.82
N PHE A 217 -2.81 -0.45 15.54
CA PHE A 217 -3.31 -1.49 14.64
C PHE A 217 -2.28 -2.60 14.46
N LEU A 218 -1.04 -2.26 14.11
CA LEU A 218 0.02 -3.24 13.88
C LEU A 218 0.42 -4.00 15.14
N GLN A 219 0.40 -3.33 16.30
CA GLN A 219 0.66 -4.01 17.57
C GLN A 219 -0.35 -5.13 17.85
N ALA A 220 -1.61 -4.93 17.49
CA ALA A 220 -2.64 -5.97 17.61
C ALA A 220 -2.44 -7.12 16.60
N GLN A 221 -1.77 -6.90 15.47
CA GLN A 221 -1.50 -7.94 14.47
C GLN A 221 -0.27 -8.79 14.81
N TYR A 222 0.64 -8.29 15.64
CA TYR A 222 1.89 -8.96 16.00
C TYR A 222 1.95 -9.44 17.47
N ALA A 223 0.84 -9.31 18.21
CA ALA A 223 0.71 -9.74 19.61
C ALA A 223 0.63 -11.27 19.79
#